data_3a849c4abecd3535c791893073873481
#
_entry.id   3a849c4abecd3535c791893073873481
#
_cell.length_a   1.000
_cell.length_b   1.000
_cell.length_c   1.000
_cell.angle_alpha   90.00
_cell.angle_beta   90.00
_cell.angle_gamma   90.00
#
_symmetry.space_group_name_H-M   'P 1'
#
loop_
_entity.id
_entity.type
_entity.pdbx_description
1 polymer ?
#
loop_
_entity_poly.entity_id
_entity_poly.type
_entity_poly.pdbx_seq_one_letter_code
_entity_poly.pdbx_strand_id
1 'polypeptide(L)'
;MSLFAIGDLHLSISNDVDKPMDIYGPRWAGHMENLEKKWQATVKVEDTVIIPGDVSWGLKLSEAEPDLAWIDSLPGRKLIFKGHHDLWWNGITRMNKMFETITFVQNKAVACEGAYICGTRGWITPDNDEYTEADDRIYKRECLRLELSLQEAALMQQEKQGEIIGVLHYPPVSKINSFSGFQQLFMDYGVRRVIYGHVHGEEGFRNTIKGNYHGTDYNLVSYDYLMGQPLKLL
;
A
#
# COMPACT_ATOMS: atom_id res chain seq x y z
N MET A 1 6.35 -1.33 -20.20
CA MET A 1 6.36 -1.45 -18.71
C MET A 1 5.36 -0.45 -18.19
N SER A 2 4.41 -0.92 -17.38
CA SER A 2 3.35 -0.13 -16.74
C SER A 2 3.43 -0.30 -15.23
N LEU A 3 2.89 0.68 -14.51
CA LEU A 3 2.81 0.68 -13.05
C LEU A 3 1.36 0.51 -12.61
N PHE A 4 1.10 -0.44 -11.73
CA PHE A 4 -0.21 -0.73 -11.17
C PHE A 4 -0.19 -0.64 -9.65
N ALA A 5 -1.38 -0.58 -9.03
CA ALA A 5 -1.53 -0.68 -7.58
C ALA A 5 -2.78 -1.46 -7.19
N ILE A 6 -2.68 -2.25 -6.14
CA ILE A 6 -3.78 -2.90 -5.42
C ILE A 6 -3.30 -3.29 -4.03
N GLY A 7 -4.09 -3.06 -3.01
CA GLY A 7 -3.75 -3.37 -1.60
C GLY A 7 -4.82 -4.20 -0.91
N ASP A 8 -4.58 -4.45 0.38
CA ASP A 8 -5.53 -5.11 1.26
C ASP A 8 -5.97 -6.47 0.69
N LEU A 9 -4.98 -7.29 0.33
CA LEU A 9 -5.22 -8.60 -0.28
C LEU A 9 -5.78 -9.60 0.72
N HIS A 10 -5.44 -9.43 2.01
CA HIS A 10 -5.96 -10.23 3.12
C HIS A 10 -5.95 -11.74 2.87
N LEU A 11 -4.81 -12.23 2.39
CA LEU A 11 -4.63 -13.65 2.07
C LEU A 11 -4.53 -14.51 3.34
N SER A 12 -4.93 -15.76 3.24
CA SER A 12 -4.87 -16.76 4.32
C SER A 12 -4.75 -18.18 3.77
N ILE A 13 -3.70 -18.41 2.95
CA ILE A 13 -3.46 -19.70 2.29
C ILE A 13 -2.92 -20.74 3.27
N SER A 14 -2.19 -20.30 4.29
CA SER A 14 -1.65 -21.20 5.31
C SER A 14 -2.77 -21.92 6.06
N ASN A 15 -2.64 -23.24 6.24
CA ASN A 15 -3.57 -24.03 7.04
C ASN A 15 -3.63 -23.60 8.53
N ASP A 16 -2.63 -22.85 8.98
CA ASP A 16 -2.56 -22.34 10.37
C ASP A 16 -3.33 -21.01 10.53
N VAL A 17 -3.85 -20.43 9.43
CA VAL A 17 -4.56 -19.15 9.42
C VAL A 17 -6.00 -19.36 8.97
N ASP A 18 -6.92 -19.37 9.91
CA ASP A 18 -8.37 -19.46 9.63
C ASP A 18 -8.99 -18.04 9.63
N LYS A 19 -8.94 -17.39 8.48
CA LYS A 19 -9.46 -16.04 8.24
C LYS A 19 -10.12 -15.94 6.86
N PRO A 20 -11.30 -16.62 6.67
CA PRO A 20 -12.00 -16.56 5.41
C PRO A 20 -12.55 -15.15 5.16
N MET A 21 -12.22 -14.56 4.02
CA MET A 21 -12.68 -13.21 3.67
C MET A 21 -14.14 -13.18 3.19
N ASP A 22 -14.69 -14.30 2.76
CA ASP A 22 -16.07 -14.41 2.27
C ASP A 22 -17.13 -13.92 3.28
N ILE A 23 -16.83 -14.00 4.58
CA ILE A 23 -17.72 -13.52 5.65
C ILE A 23 -17.91 -12.01 5.68
N TYR A 24 -17.02 -11.25 5.03
CA TYR A 24 -17.05 -9.77 4.98
C TYR A 24 -17.92 -9.23 3.83
N GLY A 25 -18.65 -10.10 3.14
CA GLY A 25 -19.65 -9.73 2.16
C GLY A 25 -19.29 -10.07 0.70
N PRO A 26 -20.21 -9.76 -0.23
CA PRO A 26 -20.14 -10.26 -1.60
C PRO A 26 -18.93 -9.75 -2.41
N ARG A 27 -18.31 -8.66 -2.01
CA ARG A 27 -17.10 -8.14 -2.65
C ARG A 27 -15.87 -9.02 -2.41
N TRP A 28 -15.93 -9.88 -1.39
CA TRP A 28 -14.87 -10.79 -1.00
C TRP A 28 -15.10 -12.24 -1.42
N ALA A 29 -16.30 -12.56 -1.92
CA ALA A 29 -16.62 -13.93 -2.35
C ALA A 29 -15.68 -14.39 -3.47
N GLY A 30 -14.95 -15.48 -3.24
CA GLY A 30 -13.96 -16.03 -4.17
C GLY A 30 -12.84 -15.05 -4.49
N HIS A 31 -12.39 -14.22 -3.50
CA HIS A 31 -11.51 -13.08 -3.75
C HIS A 31 -10.16 -13.48 -4.34
N MET A 32 -9.59 -14.61 -3.95
CA MET A 32 -8.30 -15.06 -4.46
C MET A 32 -8.37 -15.40 -5.96
N GLU A 33 -9.33 -16.22 -6.35
CA GLU A 33 -9.51 -16.61 -7.75
C GLU A 33 -9.85 -15.41 -8.64
N ASN A 34 -10.65 -14.47 -8.10
CA ASN A 34 -10.98 -13.23 -8.80
C ASN A 34 -9.76 -12.33 -8.97
N LEU A 35 -8.94 -12.19 -7.91
CA LEU A 35 -7.70 -11.44 -7.94
C LEU A 35 -6.73 -12.03 -8.97
N GLU A 36 -6.48 -13.34 -8.90
CA GLU A 36 -5.58 -14.03 -9.83
C GLU A 36 -6.00 -13.83 -11.28
N LYS A 37 -7.27 -14.08 -11.59
CA LYS A 37 -7.83 -13.92 -12.94
C LYS A 37 -7.63 -12.50 -13.47
N LYS A 38 -7.94 -11.49 -12.66
CA LYS A 38 -7.82 -10.08 -13.07
C LYS A 38 -6.38 -9.62 -13.15
N TRP A 39 -5.54 -10.08 -12.23
CA TRP A 39 -4.11 -9.80 -12.25
C TRP A 39 -3.47 -10.34 -13.52
N GLN A 40 -3.66 -11.63 -13.84
CA GLN A 40 -3.12 -12.27 -15.03
C GLN A 40 -3.64 -11.66 -16.35
N ALA A 41 -4.88 -11.15 -16.36
CA ALA A 41 -5.46 -10.47 -17.52
C ALA A 41 -4.90 -9.05 -17.72
N THR A 42 -4.30 -8.43 -16.70
CA THR A 42 -3.96 -7.00 -16.68
C THR A 42 -2.46 -6.75 -16.61
N VAL A 43 -1.76 -7.50 -15.76
CA VAL A 43 -0.34 -7.30 -15.45
C VAL A 43 0.51 -8.26 -16.28
N LYS A 44 1.54 -7.73 -16.92
CA LYS A 44 2.55 -8.50 -17.66
C LYS A 44 3.80 -8.72 -16.83
N VAL A 45 4.66 -9.62 -17.27
CA VAL A 45 5.91 -9.96 -16.58
C VAL A 45 6.84 -8.75 -16.41
N GLU A 46 6.83 -7.85 -17.38
CA GLU A 46 7.64 -6.63 -17.37
C GLU A 46 7.05 -5.46 -16.56
N ASP A 47 5.84 -5.58 -16.04
CA ASP A 47 5.16 -4.52 -15.29
C ASP A 47 5.50 -4.57 -13.80
N THR A 48 5.14 -3.50 -13.07
CA THR A 48 5.29 -3.44 -11.61
C THR A 48 3.96 -3.17 -10.93
N VAL A 49 3.71 -3.84 -9.80
CA VAL A 49 2.52 -3.65 -8.96
C VAL A 49 2.94 -3.18 -7.57
N ILE A 50 2.37 -2.06 -7.12
CA ILE A 50 2.53 -1.54 -5.76
C ILE A 50 1.43 -2.11 -4.88
N ILE A 51 1.83 -2.67 -3.73
CA ILE A 51 0.91 -3.22 -2.73
C ILE A 51 1.08 -2.42 -1.43
N PRO A 52 0.16 -1.50 -1.10
CA PRO A 52 0.28 -0.62 0.07
C PRO A 52 -0.07 -1.30 1.41
N GLY A 53 0.12 -2.62 1.53
CA GLY A 53 0.00 -3.36 2.79
C GLY A 53 -1.25 -4.22 2.90
N ASP A 54 -1.40 -4.80 4.09
CA ASP A 54 -2.43 -5.77 4.47
C ASP A 54 -2.50 -6.94 3.48
N VAL A 55 -1.34 -7.58 3.34
CA VAL A 55 -1.13 -8.67 2.37
C VAL A 55 -1.64 -9.99 2.90
N SER A 56 -1.33 -10.32 4.16
CA SER A 56 -1.59 -11.62 4.77
C SER A 56 -2.12 -11.49 6.19
N TRP A 57 -3.03 -12.37 6.56
CA TRP A 57 -3.51 -12.55 7.93
C TRP A 57 -2.53 -13.33 8.83
N GLY A 58 -1.43 -13.83 8.30
CA GLY A 58 -0.39 -14.48 9.11
C GLY A 58 0.12 -13.58 10.23
N LEU A 59 0.35 -14.13 11.42
CA LEU A 59 0.93 -13.41 12.55
C LEU A 59 2.45 -13.53 12.57
N LYS A 60 2.98 -14.58 11.96
CA LYS A 60 4.40 -14.87 11.83
C LYS A 60 4.78 -15.02 10.36
N LEU A 61 6.05 -14.76 10.06
CA LEU A 61 6.55 -14.85 8.69
C LEU A 61 6.32 -16.23 8.06
N SER A 62 6.45 -17.31 8.84
CA SER A 62 6.16 -18.68 8.37
C SER A 62 4.70 -18.94 8.00
N GLU A 63 3.77 -18.19 8.60
CA GLU A 63 2.34 -18.25 8.30
C GLU A 63 2.00 -17.44 7.04
N ALA A 64 2.70 -16.31 6.83
CA ALA A 64 2.52 -15.46 5.65
C ALA A 64 3.30 -15.96 4.41
N GLU A 65 4.28 -16.84 4.59
CA GLU A 65 5.14 -17.32 3.49
C GLU A 65 4.36 -17.97 2.34
N PRO A 66 3.32 -18.80 2.55
CA PRO A 66 2.49 -19.32 1.46
C PRO A 66 1.78 -18.23 0.67
N ASP A 67 1.27 -17.19 1.34
CA ASP A 67 0.62 -16.03 0.71
C ASP A 67 1.60 -15.24 -0.15
N LEU A 68 2.79 -14.98 0.40
CA LEU A 68 3.86 -14.27 -0.30
C LEU A 68 4.40 -15.08 -1.49
N ALA A 69 4.54 -16.39 -1.36
CA ALA A 69 4.96 -17.28 -2.44
C ALA A 69 3.92 -17.30 -3.58
N TRP A 70 2.64 -17.27 -3.24
CA TRP A 70 1.58 -17.16 -4.24
C TRP A 70 1.65 -15.81 -4.98
N ILE A 71 1.84 -14.69 -4.26
CA ILE A 71 2.04 -13.36 -4.88
C ILE A 71 3.29 -13.36 -5.76
N ASP A 72 4.39 -13.97 -5.30
CA ASP A 72 5.63 -14.07 -6.07
C ASP A 72 5.43 -14.77 -7.41
N SER A 73 4.55 -15.78 -7.46
CA SER A 73 4.20 -16.52 -8.68
C SER A 73 3.38 -15.72 -9.72
N LEU A 74 2.70 -14.66 -9.30
CA LEU A 74 1.92 -13.81 -10.20
C LEU A 74 2.85 -12.96 -11.10
N PRO A 75 2.44 -12.62 -12.33
CA PRO A 75 3.28 -11.83 -13.23
C PRO A 75 3.61 -10.43 -12.69
N GLY A 76 4.75 -9.90 -13.11
CA GLY A 76 5.25 -8.56 -12.77
C GLY A 76 6.05 -8.52 -11.46
N ARG A 77 6.80 -7.43 -11.28
CA ARG A 77 7.51 -7.11 -10.04
C ARG A 77 6.52 -6.55 -9.01
N LYS A 78 6.68 -6.90 -7.73
CA LYS A 78 5.85 -6.39 -6.64
C LYS A 78 6.67 -5.50 -5.70
N LEU A 79 6.16 -4.31 -5.41
CA LEU A 79 6.68 -3.42 -4.38
C LEU A 79 5.70 -3.43 -3.20
N ILE A 80 6.06 -4.09 -2.10
CA ILE A 80 5.17 -4.28 -0.95
C ILE A 80 5.58 -3.32 0.16
N PHE A 81 4.62 -2.51 0.61
CA PHE A 81 4.71 -1.71 1.82
C PHE A 81 3.97 -2.41 2.96
N LYS A 82 4.35 -2.09 4.19
CA LYS A 82 3.74 -2.71 5.37
C LYS A 82 2.35 -2.13 5.66
N GLY A 83 1.36 -2.99 5.85
CA GLY A 83 0.06 -2.65 6.42
C GLY A 83 0.01 -2.81 7.94
N HIS A 84 -1.18 -2.63 8.53
CA HIS A 84 -1.35 -2.75 9.98
C HIS A 84 -1.60 -4.21 10.42
N HIS A 85 -2.18 -5.03 9.55
CA HIS A 85 -2.34 -6.48 9.75
C HIS A 85 -1.08 -7.28 9.42
N ASP A 86 -0.08 -6.70 8.75
CA ASP A 86 1.16 -7.40 8.42
C ASP A 86 2.06 -7.55 9.67
N LEU A 87 1.57 -8.28 10.68
CA LEU A 87 2.30 -8.54 11.93
C LEU A 87 3.52 -9.46 11.72
N TRP A 88 3.47 -10.26 10.67
CA TRP A 88 4.54 -11.14 10.21
C TRP A 88 5.78 -10.39 9.71
N TRP A 89 5.66 -9.07 9.44
CA TRP A 89 6.76 -8.26 8.90
C TRP A 89 8.00 -8.31 9.76
N ASN A 90 9.11 -8.69 9.17
CA ASN A 90 10.37 -8.94 9.85
C ASN A 90 11.51 -8.05 9.30
N GLY A 91 12.76 -8.39 9.59
CA GLY A 91 13.92 -7.65 9.09
C GLY A 91 13.97 -7.58 7.56
N ILE A 92 13.91 -6.36 7.02
CA ILE A 92 13.79 -6.07 5.58
C ILE A 92 14.87 -6.73 4.72
N THR A 93 16.12 -6.76 5.22
CA THR A 93 17.25 -7.35 4.50
C THR A 93 17.09 -8.86 4.30
N ARG A 94 16.46 -9.55 5.27
CA ARG A 94 16.16 -10.97 5.15
C ARG A 94 15.00 -11.19 4.19
N MET A 95 13.92 -10.44 4.34
CA MET A 95 12.71 -10.59 3.52
C MET A 95 12.99 -10.36 2.04
N ASN A 96 13.82 -9.37 1.70
CA ASN A 96 14.23 -9.07 0.31
C ASN A 96 15.15 -10.13 -0.34
N LYS A 97 15.46 -11.23 0.37
CA LYS A 97 16.21 -12.37 -0.17
C LYS A 97 15.34 -13.62 -0.34
N MET A 98 14.06 -13.56 0.04
CA MET A 98 13.19 -14.74 0.09
C MET A 98 12.47 -15.00 -1.23
N PHE A 99 12.23 -13.96 -2.02
CA PHE A 99 11.39 -14.02 -3.22
C PHE A 99 12.11 -13.37 -4.40
N GLU A 100 11.78 -13.78 -5.62
CA GLU A 100 12.45 -13.29 -6.84
C GLU A 100 11.83 -11.97 -7.32
N THR A 101 10.50 -11.86 -7.29
CA THR A 101 9.77 -10.73 -7.86
C THR A 101 9.30 -9.72 -6.83
N ILE A 102 9.41 -10.02 -5.53
CA ILE A 102 8.96 -9.17 -4.43
C ILE A 102 10.10 -8.31 -3.89
N THR A 103 9.85 -7.02 -3.77
CA THR A 103 10.69 -6.09 -3.01
C THR A 103 9.85 -5.48 -1.88
N PHE A 104 10.26 -5.72 -0.64
CA PHE A 104 9.66 -5.07 0.53
C PHE A 104 10.30 -3.69 0.72
N VAL A 105 9.47 -2.66 0.81
CA VAL A 105 9.90 -1.26 0.89
C VAL A 105 9.62 -0.71 2.30
N GLN A 106 10.64 -0.16 2.95
CA GLN A 106 10.52 0.44 4.28
C GLN A 106 11.51 1.59 4.43
N ASN A 107 11.00 2.79 4.69
CA ASN A 107 11.77 4.02 4.89
C ASN A 107 12.75 4.34 3.74
N LYS A 108 12.44 3.87 2.54
CA LYS A 108 13.26 3.95 1.33
C LYS A 108 12.41 4.38 0.15
N ALA A 109 13.05 4.89 -0.89
CA ALA A 109 12.44 5.06 -2.20
C ALA A 109 12.93 4.00 -3.20
N VAL A 110 12.12 3.69 -4.20
CA VAL A 110 12.45 2.74 -5.27
C VAL A 110 12.18 3.39 -6.62
N ALA A 111 13.18 3.46 -7.48
CA ALA A 111 12.99 3.88 -8.87
C ALA A 111 12.27 2.79 -9.67
N CYS A 112 11.18 3.16 -10.34
CA CYS A 112 10.32 2.24 -11.05
C CYS A 112 9.56 2.95 -12.17
N GLU A 113 9.61 2.45 -13.39
CA GLU A 113 8.80 2.87 -14.54
C GLU A 113 8.79 4.41 -14.80
N GLY A 114 9.90 5.09 -14.52
CA GLY A 114 10.01 6.55 -14.66
C GLY A 114 9.45 7.35 -13.48
N ALA A 115 9.11 6.68 -12.41
CA ALA A 115 8.68 7.26 -11.14
C ALA A 115 9.58 6.83 -9.98
N TYR A 116 9.44 7.52 -8.85
CA TYR A 116 10.07 7.22 -7.56
C TYR A 116 8.99 6.89 -6.55
N ILE A 117 8.92 5.62 -6.16
CA ILE A 117 7.90 5.09 -5.26
C ILE A 117 8.43 5.16 -3.84
N CYS A 118 7.79 5.95 -3.00
CA CYS A 118 8.20 6.18 -1.62
C CYS A 118 7.01 6.20 -0.67
N GLY A 119 7.21 5.88 0.59
CA GLY A 119 6.09 5.86 1.52
C GLY A 119 6.38 5.17 2.84
N THR A 120 5.31 5.06 3.62
CA THR A 120 5.28 4.39 4.92
C THR A 120 3.92 3.75 5.16
N ARG A 121 3.77 3.01 6.28
CA ARG A 121 2.48 2.49 6.69
C ARG A 121 1.44 3.61 6.92
N GLY A 122 1.86 4.77 7.38
CA GLY A 122 0.94 5.77 7.91
C GLY A 122 0.36 5.37 9.27
N TRP A 123 -0.61 6.13 9.73
CA TRP A 123 -1.38 5.90 10.96
C TRP A 123 -2.64 6.75 10.93
N ILE A 124 -3.60 6.47 11.84
CA ILE A 124 -4.73 7.37 12.06
C ILE A 124 -4.22 8.78 12.36
N THR A 125 -4.93 9.76 11.85
CA THR A 125 -4.53 11.18 11.90
C THR A 125 -5.23 11.92 13.04
N PRO A 126 -4.69 13.05 13.53
CA PRO A 126 -5.23 13.78 14.68
C PRO A 126 -6.69 14.25 14.56
N ASP A 127 -7.24 14.25 13.35
CA ASP A 127 -8.66 14.56 13.07
C ASP A 127 -9.60 13.36 13.29
N ASN A 128 -9.08 12.18 13.66
CA ASN A 128 -9.89 11.02 14.02
C ASN A 128 -10.47 11.20 15.43
N ASP A 129 -11.76 10.90 15.60
CA ASP A 129 -12.46 11.08 16.88
C ASP A 129 -11.95 10.11 17.97
N GLU A 130 -11.34 8.98 17.58
CA GLU A 130 -10.74 7.99 18.47
C GLU A 130 -9.23 8.19 18.71
N TYR A 131 -8.66 9.29 18.19
CA TYR A 131 -7.22 9.56 18.32
C TYR A 131 -6.80 9.78 19.76
N THR A 132 -5.76 9.07 20.18
CA THR A 132 -5.24 9.08 21.54
C THR A 132 -3.81 9.61 21.63
N GLU A 133 -3.29 9.86 22.83
CA GLU A 133 -1.88 10.20 23.05
C GLU A 133 -0.92 9.08 22.61
N ALA A 134 -1.35 7.82 22.67
CA ALA A 134 -0.56 6.70 22.16
C ALA A 134 -0.43 6.76 20.64
N ASP A 135 -1.50 7.16 19.95
CA ASP A 135 -1.53 7.32 18.50
C ASP A 135 -0.65 8.49 18.04
N ASP A 136 -0.59 9.58 18.81
CA ASP A 136 0.25 10.74 18.51
C ASP A 136 1.73 10.36 18.36
N ARG A 137 2.24 9.49 19.22
CA ARG A 137 3.62 8.98 19.14
C ARG A 137 3.86 8.15 17.89
N ILE A 138 2.87 7.32 17.51
CA ILE A 138 2.96 6.49 16.31
C ILE A 138 2.87 7.37 15.06
N TYR A 139 1.89 8.26 15.01
CA TYR A 139 1.68 9.21 13.90
C TYR A 139 2.93 10.05 13.62
N LYS A 140 3.51 10.68 14.65
CA LYS A 140 4.76 11.45 14.51
C LYS A 140 5.91 10.61 13.98
N ARG A 141 6.04 9.38 14.46
CA ARG A 141 7.05 8.44 13.93
C ARG A 141 6.82 8.09 12.47
N GLU A 142 5.56 7.88 12.07
CA GLU A 142 5.25 7.58 10.66
C GLU A 142 5.44 8.82 9.76
N CYS A 143 5.20 10.04 10.25
CA CYS A 143 5.58 11.26 9.53
C CYS A 143 7.10 11.34 9.29
N LEU A 144 7.92 11.08 10.31
CA LEU A 144 9.38 11.04 10.15
C LEU A 144 9.84 9.95 9.17
N ARG A 145 9.20 8.79 9.17
CA ARG A 145 9.51 7.71 8.22
C ARG A 145 9.14 8.07 6.79
N LEU A 146 7.98 8.72 6.62
CA LEU A 146 7.57 9.23 5.32
C LEU A 146 8.57 10.26 4.81
N GLU A 147 8.98 11.20 5.66
CA GLU A 147 9.94 12.23 5.29
C GLU A 147 11.28 11.64 4.84
N LEU A 148 11.81 10.64 5.56
CA LEU A 148 13.03 9.93 5.14
C LEU A 148 12.89 9.29 3.76
N SER A 149 11.75 8.66 3.49
CA SER A 149 11.46 8.04 2.19
C SER A 149 11.32 9.08 1.08
N LEU A 150 10.70 10.23 1.36
CA LEU A 150 10.54 11.35 0.43
C LEU A 150 11.87 12.03 0.12
N GLN A 151 12.74 12.21 1.13
CA GLN A 151 14.09 12.75 0.93
C GLN A 151 14.90 11.89 -0.05
N GLU A 152 14.85 10.57 0.10
CA GLU A 152 15.53 9.66 -0.83
C GLU A 152 14.94 9.75 -2.25
N ALA A 153 13.61 9.82 -2.38
CA ALA A 153 12.95 10.01 -3.67
C ALA A 153 13.34 11.33 -4.34
N ALA A 154 13.41 12.42 -3.56
CA ALA A 154 13.81 13.73 -4.06
C ALA A 154 15.29 13.76 -4.52
N LEU A 155 16.19 13.07 -3.83
CA LEU A 155 17.57 12.91 -4.27
C LEU A 155 17.65 12.15 -5.60
N MET A 156 16.93 11.05 -5.74
CA MET A 156 16.85 10.31 -7.00
C MET A 156 16.28 11.17 -8.15
N GLN A 157 15.27 11.99 -7.86
CA GLN A 157 14.67 12.90 -8.84
C GLN A 157 15.63 13.98 -9.33
N GLN A 158 16.56 14.43 -8.48
CA GLN A 158 17.62 15.37 -8.89
C GLN A 158 18.60 14.74 -9.90
N GLU A 159 18.87 13.45 -9.76
CA GLU A 159 19.75 12.74 -10.71
C GLU A 159 19.06 12.45 -12.03
N LYS A 160 17.76 12.12 -12.00
CA LYS A 160 16.95 11.82 -13.17
C LYS A 160 15.53 12.27 -12.96
N GLN A 161 14.96 13.02 -13.90
CA GLN A 161 13.56 13.46 -13.83
C GLN A 161 12.60 12.26 -13.77
N GLY A 162 11.57 12.36 -12.92
CA GLY A 162 10.54 11.37 -12.72
C GLY A 162 9.45 11.88 -11.76
N GLU A 163 8.30 11.24 -11.77
CA GLU A 163 7.22 11.54 -10.82
C GLU A 163 7.51 10.89 -9.46
N ILE A 164 7.29 11.63 -8.35
CA ILE A 164 7.30 11.03 -7.02
C ILE A 164 5.87 10.56 -6.71
N ILE A 165 5.70 9.27 -6.45
CA ILE A 165 4.42 8.64 -6.06
C ILE A 165 4.51 8.25 -4.58
N GLY A 166 3.62 8.86 -3.78
CA GLY A 166 3.50 8.56 -2.36
C GLY A 166 2.67 7.29 -2.10
N VAL A 167 3.08 6.51 -1.12
CA VAL A 167 2.39 5.29 -0.69
C VAL A 167 2.13 5.35 0.81
N LEU A 168 0.88 5.20 1.20
CA LEU A 168 0.48 4.97 2.57
C LEU A 168 -0.37 3.70 2.63
N HIS A 169 -0.39 3.02 3.79
CA HIS A 169 -1.45 2.04 4.02
C HIS A 169 -2.70 2.73 4.59
N TYR A 170 -2.56 3.50 5.66
CA TYR A 170 -3.67 4.31 6.18
C TYR A 170 -4.02 5.46 5.25
N PRO A 171 -5.29 5.92 5.22
CA PRO A 171 -5.66 7.13 4.49
C PRO A 171 -4.87 8.34 5.01
N PRO A 172 -4.55 9.31 4.14
CA PRO A 172 -3.75 10.48 4.52
C PRO A 172 -4.45 11.42 5.51
N VAL A 173 -5.77 11.33 5.63
CA VAL A 173 -6.63 12.01 6.61
C VAL A 173 -7.75 11.10 7.04
N SER A 174 -8.25 11.25 8.26
CA SER A 174 -9.40 10.50 8.77
C SER A 174 -10.74 11.11 8.32
N LYS A 175 -10.79 12.43 8.10
CA LYS A 175 -11.99 13.15 7.60
C LYS A 175 -11.65 13.89 6.30
N ILE A 176 -12.55 13.86 5.32
CA ILE A 176 -12.31 14.41 3.96
C ILE A 176 -11.89 15.89 3.97
N ASN A 177 -12.43 16.68 4.86
CA ASN A 177 -12.17 18.14 4.93
C ASN A 177 -11.03 18.50 5.91
N SER A 178 -10.29 17.51 6.37
CA SER A 178 -9.16 17.70 7.29
C SER A 178 -7.84 17.85 6.54
N PHE A 179 -6.83 18.21 7.29
CA PHE A 179 -5.45 18.33 6.81
C PHE A 179 -4.49 17.66 7.79
N SER A 180 -3.53 16.92 7.28
CA SER A 180 -2.58 16.17 8.10
C SER A 180 -1.13 16.49 7.78
N GLY A 181 -0.22 16.09 8.68
CA GLY A 181 1.21 16.15 8.43
C GLY A 181 1.66 15.29 7.24
N PHE A 182 0.95 14.20 6.93
CA PHE A 182 1.23 13.42 5.72
C PHE A 182 0.95 14.23 4.45
N GLN A 183 -0.17 14.94 4.40
CA GLN A 183 -0.49 15.81 3.26
C GLN A 183 0.49 16.97 3.15
N GLN A 184 0.89 17.58 4.28
CA GLN A 184 1.91 18.63 4.28
C GLN A 184 3.22 18.12 3.67
N LEU A 185 3.70 16.95 4.10
CA LEU A 185 4.91 16.35 3.54
C LEU A 185 4.78 16.10 2.04
N PHE A 186 3.65 15.55 1.58
CA PHE A 186 3.44 15.35 0.15
C PHE A 186 3.49 16.66 -0.64
N MET A 187 2.92 17.72 -0.13
CA MET A 187 2.98 19.04 -0.76
C MET A 187 4.41 19.61 -0.77
N ASP A 188 5.14 19.53 0.34
CA ASP A 188 6.50 20.05 0.49
C ASP A 188 7.49 19.40 -0.50
N TYR A 189 7.26 18.10 -0.80
CA TYR A 189 8.07 17.34 -1.76
C TYR A 189 7.47 17.30 -3.18
N GLY A 190 6.39 18.02 -3.46
CA GLY A 190 5.78 18.10 -4.78
C GLY A 190 5.17 16.79 -5.27
N VAL A 191 4.72 15.93 -4.36
CA VAL A 191 4.06 14.66 -4.69
C VAL A 191 2.69 14.95 -5.29
N ARG A 192 2.47 14.49 -6.53
CA ARG A 192 1.21 14.73 -7.24
C ARG A 192 0.26 13.54 -7.21
N ARG A 193 0.73 12.38 -6.82
CA ARG A 193 -0.06 11.15 -6.72
C ARG A 193 0.26 10.39 -5.45
N VAL A 194 -0.79 10.02 -4.73
CA VAL A 194 -0.71 9.20 -3.53
C VAL A 194 -1.66 8.02 -3.69
N ILE A 195 -1.19 6.82 -3.36
CA ILE A 195 -2.01 5.62 -3.27
C ILE A 195 -2.08 5.15 -1.82
N TYR A 196 -3.22 4.63 -1.41
CA TYR A 196 -3.42 4.12 -0.06
C TYR A 196 -4.50 3.02 -0.04
N GLY A 197 -4.49 2.20 1.02
CA GLY A 197 -5.42 1.12 1.27
C GLY A 197 -6.25 1.32 2.53
N HIS A 198 -6.37 0.24 3.33
CA HIS A 198 -6.96 0.22 4.68
C HIS A 198 -8.48 0.43 4.76
N VAL A 199 -9.08 1.15 3.84
CA VAL A 199 -10.49 1.53 3.88
C VAL A 199 -11.34 0.50 3.14
N HIS A 200 -12.34 -0.06 3.83
CA HIS A 200 -13.22 -1.10 3.33
C HIS A 200 -14.70 -0.73 3.41
N GLY A 201 -15.49 -1.34 2.53
CA GLY A 201 -16.93 -1.25 2.50
C GLY A 201 -17.48 0.09 2.01
N GLU A 202 -18.76 0.10 1.62
CA GLU A 202 -19.42 1.24 0.96
C GLU A 202 -19.41 2.53 1.78
N GLU A 203 -19.52 2.43 3.10
CA GLU A 203 -19.48 3.60 3.99
C GLU A 203 -18.07 4.18 4.06
N GLY A 204 -17.05 3.32 4.23
CA GLY A 204 -15.65 3.74 4.21
C GLY A 204 -15.29 4.39 2.88
N PHE A 205 -15.71 3.80 1.75
CA PHE A 205 -15.46 4.36 0.42
C PHE A 205 -16.06 5.75 0.21
N ARG A 206 -17.23 6.02 0.80
CA ARG A 206 -17.87 7.35 0.71
C ARG A 206 -17.18 8.40 1.58
N ASN A 207 -16.63 7.98 2.71
CA ASN A 207 -16.10 8.86 3.75
C ASN A 207 -14.60 9.08 3.69
N THR A 208 -13.88 8.49 2.71
CA THR A 208 -12.44 8.69 2.55
C THR A 208 -12.10 9.60 1.38
N ILE A 209 -10.95 10.26 1.46
CA ILE A 209 -10.46 11.21 0.46
C ILE A 209 -10.11 10.49 -0.86
N LYS A 210 -10.64 10.97 -1.99
CA LYS A 210 -10.32 10.48 -3.34
C LYS A 210 -10.32 11.62 -4.34
N GLY A 211 -9.42 11.55 -5.34
CA GLY A 211 -9.26 12.60 -6.33
C GLY A 211 -8.34 13.73 -5.87
N ASN A 212 -8.43 14.88 -6.49
CA ASN A 212 -7.48 15.97 -6.28
C ASN A 212 -7.82 16.83 -5.07
N TYR A 213 -6.86 16.87 -4.11
CA TYR A 213 -6.89 17.78 -2.97
C TYR A 213 -5.52 18.44 -2.82
N HIS A 214 -5.49 19.76 -2.78
CA HIS A 214 -4.28 20.59 -2.65
C HIS A 214 -3.19 20.26 -3.70
N GLY A 215 -3.60 19.87 -4.93
CA GLY A 215 -2.69 19.56 -6.01
C GLY A 215 -2.16 18.12 -6.03
N THR A 216 -2.55 17.29 -5.06
CA THR A 216 -2.24 15.86 -5.00
C THR A 216 -3.48 15.03 -5.33
N ASP A 217 -3.33 14.05 -6.20
CA ASP A 217 -4.37 13.08 -6.56
C ASP A 217 -4.29 11.84 -5.65
N TYR A 218 -5.33 11.63 -4.83
CA TYR A 218 -5.41 10.53 -3.86
C TYR A 218 -6.22 9.37 -4.40
N ASN A 219 -5.63 8.19 -4.39
CA ASN A 219 -6.19 6.98 -4.97
C ASN A 219 -6.33 5.87 -3.91
N LEU A 220 -7.56 5.50 -3.58
CA LEU A 220 -7.84 4.31 -2.79
C LEU A 220 -7.66 3.06 -3.65
N VAL A 221 -6.88 2.09 -3.17
CA VAL A 221 -6.56 0.88 -3.93
C VAL A 221 -6.83 -0.42 -3.15
N SER A 222 -7.71 -0.38 -2.15
CA SER A 222 -8.15 -1.59 -1.43
C SER A 222 -8.80 -2.61 -2.38
N TYR A 223 -8.56 -3.88 -2.15
CA TYR A 223 -9.07 -4.98 -2.98
C TYR A 223 -10.57 -4.87 -3.25
N ASP A 224 -11.38 -4.69 -2.20
CA ASP A 224 -12.84 -4.66 -2.30
C ASP A 224 -13.37 -3.37 -2.96
N TYR A 225 -12.63 -2.26 -2.87
CA TYR A 225 -12.92 -1.04 -3.64
C TYR A 225 -12.69 -1.27 -5.14
N LEU A 226 -11.55 -1.85 -5.50
CA LEU A 226 -11.17 -2.14 -6.87
C LEU A 226 -11.80 -3.43 -7.41
N MET A 227 -12.53 -4.17 -6.58
CA MET A 227 -13.10 -5.48 -6.95
C MET A 227 -12.05 -6.45 -7.50
N GLY A 228 -10.83 -6.40 -6.95
CA GLY A 228 -9.69 -7.22 -7.37
C GLY A 228 -9.01 -6.80 -8.68
N GLN A 229 -9.40 -5.68 -9.28
CA GLN A 229 -8.78 -5.18 -10.53
C GLN A 229 -7.60 -4.25 -10.22
N PRO A 230 -6.32 -4.60 -10.52
CA PRO A 230 -5.21 -3.70 -10.32
C PRO A 230 -5.42 -2.37 -11.06
N LEU A 231 -5.31 -1.24 -10.33
CA LEU A 231 -5.43 0.10 -10.88
C LEU A 231 -4.17 0.47 -11.66
N LYS A 232 -4.29 0.82 -12.93
CA LYS A 232 -3.17 1.34 -13.72
C LYS A 232 -2.85 2.77 -13.31
N LEU A 233 -1.58 3.05 -12.97
CA LEU A 233 -1.07 4.37 -12.58
C LEU A 233 -0.30 5.05 -13.72
N LEU A 234 0.54 4.30 -14.43
CA LEU A 234 1.38 4.74 -15.56
C LEU A 234 1.33 3.73 -16.71
#